data_347ae65ee50649dfff44053f580ad2e9
#
_entry.id   347ae65ee50649dfff44053f580ad2e9
#
_cell.length_a   1.000
_cell.length_b   1.000
_cell.length_c   1.000
_cell.angle_alpha   90.00
_cell.angle_beta   90.00
_cell.angle_gamma   90.00
#
_symmetry.space_group_name_H-M   'P 1'
#
loop_
_entity.id
_entity.type
_entity.pdbx_description
1 polymer ?
#
loop_
_entity_poly.entity_id
_entity_poly.type
_entity_poly.pdbx_seq_one_letter_code
_entity_poly.pdbx_strand_id
1 'polypeptide(L)'
;MCIRDSLHDLDWEKCPDEHPHRGLADLKDLGYPEAILQAIAAHAPERTGVEPDALFDRVLFACDELSGLVYACCLVRPNGIDDLKPKSVTKKLKDKSFAAGVNRDDVARGVELLGIERSEHIQNVIDGMRNIADVLGVRAVDRP
;
A
#
# COMPACT_ATOMS: atom_id res chain seq x y z
N MET A 1 8.65 8.67 -1.79
CA MET A 1 8.56 7.61 -0.77
C MET A 1 8.93 8.23 0.56
N CYS A 2 8.06 8.17 1.54
CA CYS A 2 8.30 8.73 2.86
C CYS A 2 8.94 7.65 3.76
N ILE A 3 9.74 8.03 4.77
CA ILE A 3 10.36 7.09 5.72
C ILE A 3 9.35 6.09 6.29
N ARG A 4 8.11 6.51 6.48
CA ARG A 4 7.01 5.67 7.01
C ARG A 4 6.58 4.56 6.07
N ASP A 5 6.44 4.89 4.78
CA ASP A 5 6.04 3.93 3.75
C ASP A 5 7.09 2.83 3.56
N SER A 6 8.31 3.08 4.05
CA SER A 6 9.43 2.13 4.01
C SER A 6 9.56 1.31 5.29
N LEU A 7 8.87 1.71 6.36
CA LEU A 7 9.05 1.16 7.70
C LEU A 7 7.82 0.41 8.24
N HIS A 8 6.63 0.58 7.62
CA HIS A 8 5.42 -0.04 8.16
C HIS A 8 5.51 -1.57 8.17
N ASP A 9 6.15 -2.16 7.19
CA ASP A 9 6.34 -3.60 7.01
C ASP A 9 7.73 -4.12 7.40
N LEU A 10 8.51 -3.37 8.17
CA LEU A 10 9.91 -3.73 8.45
C LEU A 10 10.11 -5.10 9.12
N ASP A 11 9.10 -5.58 9.82
CA ASP A 11 9.09 -6.86 10.54
C ASP A 11 8.31 -7.97 9.80
N TRP A 12 7.57 -7.62 8.73
CA TRP A 12 6.66 -8.54 8.03
C TRP A 12 7.34 -9.82 7.55
N GLU A 13 8.51 -9.72 6.92
CA GLU A 13 9.22 -10.90 6.40
C GLU A 13 9.82 -11.79 7.50
N LYS A 14 10.16 -11.18 8.66
CA LYS A 14 10.84 -11.90 9.74
C LYS A 14 9.89 -12.41 10.80
N CYS A 15 8.87 -11.63 11.11
CA CYS A 15 7.95 -11.88 12.22
C CYS A 15 6.48 -11.61 11.81
N PRO A 16 5.94 -12.28 10.77
CA PRO A 16 4.60 -11.97 10.24
C PRO A 16 3.49 -12.12 11.28
N ASP A 17 3.65 -13.02 12.23
CA ASP A 17 2.65 -13.24 13.32
C ASP A 17 2.68 -12.11 14.36
N GLU A 18 3.81 -11.42 14.53
CA GLU A 18 3.99 -10.32 15.46
C GLU A 18 3.86 -8.94 14.79
N HIS A 19 3.72 -8.92 13.45
CA HIS A 19 3.54 -7.68 12.69
C HIS A 19 2.23 -6.96 13.08
N PRO A 20 2.21 -5.62 13.24
CA PRO A 20 3.35 -4.69 13.22
C PRO A 20 3.97 -4.44 14.61
N HIS A 21 3.57 -5.19 15.64
CA HIS A 21 3.98 -4.93 17.04
C HIS A 21 5.50 -4.99 17.24
N ARG A 22 6.17 -5.93 16.56
CA ARG A 22 7.63 -6.07 16.67
C ARG A 22 8.33 -4.86 16.05
N GLY A 23 7.93 -4.46 14.87
CA GLY A 23 8.46 -3.29 14.19
C GLY A 23 8.24 -2.01 14.99
N LEU A 24 7.05 -1.84 15.56
CA LEU A 24 6.74 -0.70 16.44
C LEU A 24 7.64 -0.64 17.66
N ALA A 25 7.91 -1.79 18.32
CA ALA A 25 8.80 -1.84 19.46
C ALA A 25 10.23 -1.43 19.07
N ASP A 26 10.76 -1.99 18.00
CA ASP A 26 12.10 -1.70 17.52
C ASP A 26 12.24 -0.21 17.12
N LEU A 27 11.25 0.36 16.45
CA LEU A 27 11.25 1.78 16.06
C LEU A 27 11.14 2.72 17.26
N LYS A 28 10.37 2.35 18.28
CA LYS A 28 10.25 3.10 19.52
C LYS A 28 11.58 3.13 20.27
N ASP A 29 12.25 2.01 20.36
CA ASP A 29 13.58 1.89 21.01
C ASP A 29 14.64 2.70 20.27
N LEU A 30 14.50 2.84 18.94
CA LEU A 30 15.33 3.69 18.10
C LEU A 30 14.98 5.19 18.18
N GLY A 31 13.96 5.56 18.96
CA GLY A 31 13.58 6.96 19.18
C GLY A 31 12.80 7.61 18.02
N TYR A 32 12.09 6.83 17.20
CA TYR A 32 11.25 7.39 16.15
C TYR A 32 10.10 8.22 16.73
N PRO A 33 9.71 9.32 16.05
CA PRO A 33 8.63 10.20 16.50
C PRO A 33 7.30 9.47 16.64
N GLU A 34 6.51 9.82 17.67
CA GLU A 34 5.20 9.22 17.94
C GLU A 34 4.25 9.27 16.74
N ALA A 35 4.27 10.35 15.96
CA ALA A 35 3.45 10.44 14.74
C ALA A 35 3.79 9.39 13.68
N ILE A 36 5.02 8.90 13.64
CA ILE A 36 5.42 7.79 12.76
C ILE A 36 4.92 6.46 13.33
N LEU A 37 5.11 6.26 14.62
CA LEU A 37 4.64 5.05 15.31
C LEU A 37 3.13 4.91 15.22
N GLN A 38 2.40 6.02 15.42
CA GLN A 38 0.95 6.09 15.27
C GLN A 38 0.50 5.67 13.86
N ALA A 39 1.10 6.23 12.82
CA ALA A 39 0.73 5.88 11.45
C ALA A 39 1.03 4.41 11.13
N ILE A 40 2.16 3.89 11.60
CA ILE A 40 2.49 2.47 11.45
C ILE A 40 1.51 1.59 12.24
N ALA A 41 1.11 1.98 13.46
CA ALA A 41 0.09 1.24 14.18
C ALA A 41 -1.26 1.24 13.45
N ALA A 42 -1.64 2.39 12.89
CA ALA A 42 -2.93 2.60 12.23
C ALA A 42 -3.05 1.96 10.83
N HIS A 43 -1.96 1.43 10.23
CA HIS A 43 -2.08 0.73 8.96
C HIS A 43 -2.69 -0.68 9.10
N ALA A 44 -2.59 -1.28 10.29
CA ALA A 44 -3.14 -2.60 10.59
C ALA A 44 -4.08 -2.53 11.82
N PRO A 45 -5.23 -1.83 11.74
CA PRO A 45 -6.10 -1.58 12.88
C PRO A 45 -6.68 -2.85 13.50
N GLU A 46 -6.88 -3.90 12.74
CA GLU A 46 -7.37 -5.20 13.22
C GLU A 46 -6.36 -5.91 14.14
N ARG A 47 -5.07 -5.56 14.04
CA ARG A 47 -3.99 -6.13 14.87
C ARG A 47 -3.65 -5.24 16.07
N THR A 48 -3.67 -3.94 15.86
CA THR A 48 -3.20 -2.96 16.84
C THR A 48 -4.33 -2.32 17.66
N GLY A 49 -5.57 -2.33 17.14
CA GLY A 49 -6.70 -1.58 17.69
C GLY A 49 -6.59 -0.06 17.47
N VAL A 50 -5.62 0.39 16.68
CA VAL A 50 -5.39 1.82 16.41
C VAL A 50 -6.02 2.19 15.07
N GLU A 51 -7.02 3.08 15.11
CA GLU A 51 -7.72 3.54 13.92
C GLU A 51 -6.95 4.67 13.20
N PRO A 52 -6.98 4.72 11.85
CA PRO A 52 -6.38 5.81 11.08
C PRO A 52 -7.19 7.10 11.25
N ASP A 53 -6.68 8.06 12.02
CA ASP A 53 -7.36 9.32 12.34
C ASP A 53 -6.74 10.53 11.64
N ALA A 54 -5.45 10.75 11.77
CA ALA A 54 -4.77 11.84 11.07
C ALA A 54 -4.75 11.57 9.54
N LEU A 55 -4.73 12.65 8.75
CA LEU A 55 -4.64 12.52 7.28
C LEU A 55 -3.51 11.57 6.85
N PHE A 56 -2.46 11.61 7.56
CA PHE A 56 -1.26 10.84 7.38
C PHE A 56 -1.46 9.32 7.58
N ASP A 57 -2.17 8.94 8.63
CA ASP A 57 -2.52 7.56 8.92
C ASP A 57 -3.46 7.02 7.85
N ARG A 58 -4.45 7.86 7.47
CA ARG A 58 -5.42 7.53 6.40
C ARG A 58 -4.75 7.32 5.05
N VAL A 59 -3.75 8.12 4.71
CA VAL A 59 -3.00 7.97 3.45
C VAL A 59 -2.19 6.68 3.46
N LEU A 60 -1.49 6.35 4.56
CA LEU A 60 -0.73 5.10 4.64
C LEU A 60 -1.68 3.89 4.51
N PHE A 61 -2.72 3.82 5.33
CA PHE A 61 -3.73 2.76 5.28
C PHE A 61 -4.34 2.59 3.88
N ALA A 62 -4.74 3.71 3.25
CA ALA A 62 -5.41 3.66 1.95
C ALA A 62 -4.49 3.25 0.79
N CYS A 63 -3.18 3.53 0.91
CA CYS A 63 -2.21 3.18 -0.13
C CYS A 63 -1.70 1.75 -0.02
N ASP A 64 -1.66 1.17 1.16
CA ASP A 64 -1.01 -0.09 1.45
C ASP A 64 -1.53 -1.23 0.54
N GLU A 65 -2.70 -1.73 0.78
CA GLU A 65 -3.31 -2.82 0.00
C GLU A 65 -3.49 -2.48 -1.50
N LEU A 66 -3.78 -1.21 -1.81
CA LEU A 66 -3.94 -0.76 -3.19
C LEU A 66 -2.63 -0.77 -3.95
N SER A 67 -1.52 -0.43 -3.32
CA SER A 67 -0.19 -0.46 -3.96
C SER A 67 0.21 -1.88 -4.36
N GLY A 68 -0.04 -2.87 -3.50
CA GLY A 68 0.16 -4.28 -3.79
C GLY A 68 -0.67 -4.76 -4.98
N LEU A 69 -1.95 -4.34 -5.07
CA LEU A 69 -2.80 -4.66 -6.22
C LEU A 69 -2.29 -4.01 -7.51
N VAL A 70 -1.89 -2.73 -7.46
CA VAL A 70 -1.34 -2.02 -8.62
C VAL A 70 -0.04 -2.68 -9.09
N TYR A 71 0.83 -3.07 -8.16
CA TYR A 71 2.04 -3.82 -8.45
C TYR A 71 1.73 -5.13 -9.18
N ALA A 72 0.81 -5.94 -8.65
CA ALA A 72 0.37 -7.17 -9.29
C ALA A 72 -0.22 -6.93 -10.70
N CYS A 73 -0.95 -5.83 -10.90
CA CYS A 73 -1.44 -5.44 -12.22
C CYS A 73 -0.30 -5.17 -13.21
N CYS A 74 0.79 -4.55 -12.75
CA CYS A 74 1.96 -4.29 -13.60
C CYS A 74 2.64 -5.58 -14.07
N LEU A 75 2.79 -6.56 -13.17
CA LEU A 75 3.49 -7.81 -13.45
C LEU A 75 2.83 -8.65 -14.56
N VAL A 76 1.52 -8.54 -14.73
CA VAL A 76 0.77 -9.31 -15.74
C VAL A 76 0.56 -8.56 -17.06
N ARG A 77 1.16 -7.39 -17.21
CA ARG A 77 1.02 -6.54 -18.39
C ARG A 77 2.34 -6.44 -19.17
N PRO A 78 2.31 -6.47 -20.51
CA PRO A 78 3.52 -6.32 -21.33
C PRO A 78 4.19 -4.95 -21.12
N ASN A 79 3.38 -3.89 -20.95
CA ASN A 79 3.87 -2.54 -20.75
C ASN A 79 3.96 -2.13 -19.26
N GLY A 80 3.79 -3.08 -18.34
CA GLY A 80 3.90 -2.81 -16.91
C GLY A 80 3.01 -1.64 -16.46
N ILE A 81 3.63 -0.65 -15.81
CA ILE A 81 2.96 0.54 -15.29
C ILE A 81 2.76 1.63 -16.38
N ASP A 82 3.50 1.56 -17.48
CA ASP A 82 3.59 2.68 -18.44
C ASP A 82 2.25 3.00 -19.09
N ASP A 83 1.42 2.01 -19.39
CA ASP A 83 0.08 2.18 -19.94
C ASP A 83 -1.05 1.81 -18.95
N LEU A 84 -0.73 1.56 -17.69
CA LEU A 84 -1.71 1.20 -16.67
C LEU A 84 -2.65 2.37 -16.37
N LYS A 85 -3.95 2.09 -16.34
CA LYS A 85 -5.02 3.07 -16.08
C LYS A 85 -5.92 2.59 -14.95
N PRO A 86 -6.59 3.50 -14.21
CA PRO A 86 -7.50 3.16 -13.12
C PRO A 86 -8.58 2.14 -13.50
N LYS A 87 -9.10 2.21 -14.72
CA LYS A 87 -10.11 1.25 -15.22
C LYS A 87 -9.60 -0.19 -15.22
N SER A 88 -8.32 -0.40 -15.52
CA SER A 88 -7.71 -1.74 -15.50
C SER A 88 -7.58 -2.28 -14.08
N VAL A 89 -7.15 -1.46 -13.14
CA VAL A 89 -7.06 -1.79 -11.71
C VAL A 89 -8.45 -2.08 -11.15
N THR A 90 -9.44 -1.21 -11.44
CA THR A 90 -10.85 -1.41 -11.01
C THR A 90 -11.42 -2.73 -11.52
N LYS A 91 -11.06 -3.16 -12.75
CA LYS A 91 -11.46 -4.47 -13.27
C LYS A 91 -10.84 -5.61 -12.45
N LYS A 92 -9.58 -5.49 -12.06
CA LYS A 92 -8.86 -6.48 -11.25
C LYS A 92 -9.33 -6.51 -9.80
N LEU A 93 -9.77 -5.39 -9.23
CA LEU A 93 -10.42 -5.35 -7.90
C LEU A 93 -11.65 -6.26 -7.83
N LYS A 94 -12.40 -6.41 -8.92
CA LYS A 94 -13.59 -7.29 -8.98
C LYS A 94 -13.24 -8.77 -9.08
N ASP A 95 -12.04 -9.10 -9.51
CA ASP A 95 -11.55 -10.48 -9.64
C ASP A 95 -10.87 -10.91 -8.33
N LYS A 96 -11.62 -11.60 -7.48
CA LYS A 96 -11.13 -12.03 -6.16
C LYS A 96 -9.99 -13.05 -6.23
N SER A 97 -9.82 -13.75 -7.35
CA SER A 97 -8.74 -14.71 -7.55
C SER A 97 -7.42 -14.04 -7.92
N PHE A 98 -7.48 -12.83 -8.50
CA PHE A 98 -6.31 -12.05 -8.85
C PHE A 98 -5.76 -11.35 -7.61
N ALA A 99 -4.47 -11.50 -7.31
CA ALA A 99 -3.83 -10.98 -6.10
C ALA A 99 -4.68 -11.25 -4.84
N ALA A 100 -4.93 -12.53 -4.57
CA ALA A 100 -5.91 -12.98 -3.57
C ALA A 100 -5.55 -12.53 -2.13
N GLY A 101 -4.26 -12.21 -1.87
CA GLY A 101 -3.80 -11.68 -0.59
C GLY A 101 -4.22 -10.23 -0.30
N VAL A 102 -4.63 -9.48 -1.33
CA VAL A 102 -5.07 -8.08 -1.13
C VAL A 102 -6.44 -8.03 -0.48
N ASN A 103 -6.58 -7.29 0.61
CA ASN A 103 -7.85 -7.07 1.30
C ASN A 103 -8.66 -5.98 0.58
N ARG A 104 -9.74 -6.39 -0.13
CA ARG A 104 -10.60 -5.48 -0.92
C ARG A 104 -11.46 -4.57 -0.05
N ASP A 105 -11.76 -4.99 1.16
CA ASP A 105 -12.55 -4.20 2.09
C ASP A 105 -11.71 -3.04 2.63
N ASP A 106 -10.42 -3.26 2.88
CA ASP A 106 -9.48 -2.20 3.28
C ASP A 106 -9.21 -1.21 2.14
N VAL A 107 -9.12 -1.69 0.88
CA VAL A 107 -9.08 -0.79 -0.28
C VAL A 107 -10.33 0.10 -0.36
N ALA A 108 -11.52 -0.46 -0.11
CA ALA A 108 -12.76 0.32 -0.12
C ALA A 108 -12.81 1.31 1.04
N ARG A 109 -12.45 0.87 2.23
CA ARG A 109 -12.36 1.69 3.45
C ARG A 109 -11.34 2.83 3.28
N GLY A 110 -10.19 2.58 2.68
CA GLY A 110 -9.19 3.60 2.41
C GLY A 110 -9.72 4.74 1.54
N VAL A 111 -10.50 4.41 0.50
CA VAL A 111 -11.18 5.41 -0.34
C VAL A 111 -12.15 6.28 0.48
N GLU A 112 -12.94 5.64 1.36
CA GLU A 112 -13.89 6.34 2.25
C GLU A 112 -13.17 7.27 3.23
N LEU A 113 -12.08 6.80 3.85
CA LEU A 113 -11.29 7.56 4.79
C LEU A 113 -10.62 8.80 4.16
N LEU A 114 -10.23 8.70 2.90
CA LEU A 114 -9.66 9.83 2.15
C LEU A 114 -10.72 10.80 1.63
N GLY A 115 -11.97 10.36 1.46
CA GLY A 115 -13.06 11.19 0.96
C GLY A 115 -12.89 11.63 -0.49
N ILE A 116 -12.19 10.82 -1.31
CA ILE A 116 -11.96 11.07 -2.74
C ILE A 116 -12.56 9.97 -3.62
N GLU A 117 -12.71 10.25 -4.92
CA GLU A 117 -13.19 9.24 -5.86
C GLU A 117 -12.19 8.08 -6.01
N ARG A 118 -12.69 6.84 -6.04
CA ARG A 118 -11.85 5.63 -6.17
C ARG A 118 -10.91 5.68 -7.38
N SER A 119 -11.39 6.18 -8.51
CA SER A 119 -10.60 6.29 -9.73
C SER A 119 -9.45 7.30 -9.58
N GLU A 120 -9.68 8.36 -8.82
CA GLU A 120 -8.67 9.37 -8.49
C GLU A 120 -7.61 8.77 -7.56
N HIS A 121 -8.04 8.08 -6.50
CA HIS A 121 -7.10 7.42 -5.60
C HIS A 121 -6.21 6.40 -6.33
N ILE A 122 -6.82 5.54 -7.15
CA ILE A 122 -6.05 4.59 -7.98
C ILE A 122 -5.05 5.32 -8.90
N GLN A 123 -5.45 6.44 -9.50
CA GLN A 123 -4.54 7.22 -10.36
C GLN A 123 -3.38 7.78 -9.55
N ASN A 124 -3.64 8.31 -8.35
CA ASN A 124 -2.62 8.85 -7.46
C ASN A 124 -1.58 7.77 -7.06
N VAL A 125 -2.03 6.56 -6.76
CA VAL A 125 -1.13 5.42 -6.45
C VAL A 125 -0.32 5.02 -7.70
N ILE A 126 -0.95 4.92 -8.87
CA ILE A 126 -0.24 4.64 -10.14
C ILE A 126 0.83 5.69 -10.40
N ASP A 127 0.52 6.97 -10.24
CA ASP A 127 1.46 8.06 -10.50
C ASP A 127 2.61 8.09 -9.48
N GLY A 128 2.31 7.83 -8.22
CA GLY A 128 3.34 7.65 -7.19
C GLY A 128 4.30 6.51 -7.51
N MET A 129 3.77 5.34 -7.88
CA MET A 129 4.60 4.18 -8.26
C MET A 129 5.37 4.41 -9.57
N ARG A 130 4.83 5.18 -10.51
CA ARG A 130 5.49 5.52 -11.76
C ARG A 130 6.77 6.34 -11.55
N ASN A 131 6.80 7.19 -10.52
CA ASN A 131 7.98 7.98 -10.16
C ASN A 131 9.17 7.12 -9.69
N ILE A 132 8.91 5.90 -9.23
CA ILE A 132 9.92 4.94 -8.74
C ILE A 132 9.87 3.61 -9.51
N ALA A 133 9.29 3.61 -10.71
CA ALA A 133 8.99 2.40 -11.47
C ALA A 133 10.24 1.56 -11.81
N ASP A 134 11.38 2.22 -12.02
CA ASP A 134 12.66 1.53 -12.28
C ASP A 134 13.14 0.77 -11.04
N VAL A 135 12.98 1.36 -9.85
CA VAL A 135 13.32 0.71 -8.56
C VAL A 135 12.40 -0.45 -8.28
N LEU A 136 11.11 -0.30 -8.61
CA LEU A 136 10.10 -1.35 -8.43
C LEU A 136 10.17 -2.46 -9.48
N GLY A 137 10.91 -2.27 -10.58
CA GLY A 137 10.97 -3.23 -11.68
C GLY A 137 9.64 -3.43 -12.40
N VAL A 138 8.79 -2.39 -12.45
CA VAL A 138 7.41 -2.48 -13.00
C VAL A 138 7.22 -1.80 -14.35
N ARG A 139 8.30 -1.37 -15.01
CA ARG A 139 8.23 -0.86 -16.38
C ARG A 139 8.01 -1.97 -17.40
N ALA A 140 7.77 -1.55 -18.64
CA ALA A 140 7.78 -2.47 -19.76
C ALA A 140 9.07 -3.30 -19.75
N VAL A 141 8.92 -4.62 -19.77
CA VAL A 141 10.06 -5.52 -19.93
C VAL A 141 10.16 -5.79 -21.43
N ASP A 142 11.30 -5.45 -22.03
CA ASP A 142 11.65 -5.97 -23.35
C ASP A 142 11.72 -7.50 -23.22
N ARG A 143 10.61 -8.16 -23.51
CA ARG A 143 10.58 -9.61 -23.63
C ARG A 143 11.02 -9.96 -25.04
N PRO A 144 12.08 -10.76 -25.19
CA PRO A 144 12.51 -11.21 -26.50
C PRO A 144 11.42 -12.01 -27.21
#